data_ec0c47a6e4f10cc6f6486d834257e00e
#
_entry.id   ec0c47a6e4f10cc6f6486d834257e00e
#
_cell.length_a   1.000
_cell.length_b   1.000
_cell.length_c   1.000
_cell.angle_alpha   90.00
_cell.angle_beta   90.00
_cell.angle_gamma   90.00
#
_symmetry.space_group_name_H-M   'P 1'
#
loop_
_entity.id
_entity.type
_entity.pdbx_description
1 polymer ?
#
loop_
_entity_poly.entity_id
_entity_poly.type
_entity_poly.pdbx_seq_one_letter_code
_entity_poly.pdbx_strand_id
1 'polypeptide(L)'
;YFNPRIAYNIDNLYQDIKNVTEAGFKWYWNDGDRFKNIIINYFDNEKRHYNRNTIKFVLWQYENSLRLKNRSGALLDKDLYNSYTIEHIKPQNPTDEEYSEEFRKNFLQLLGNLALLTQSQNSKFGNKSFDKKSELFQDTALSSYTEIREKNQWTETEIAERHKRISDFAKLYFDTTNI
;
A
#
# COMPACT_ATOMS: atom_id res chain seq x y z
N TYR A 1 -3.68 -25.08 5.24
CA TYR A 1 -3.28 -24.21 6.36
C TYR A 1 -2.47 -23.07 5.79
N PHE A 2 -3.10 -21.90 5.59
CA PHE A 2 -2.38 -20.67 5.32
C PHE A 2 -1.53 -20.37 6.56
N ASN A 3 -0.20 -20.43 6.41
CA ASN A 3 0.70 -20.04 7.49
C ASN A 3 0.78 -18.50 7.49
N PRO A 4 0.18 -17.81 8.47
CA PRO A 4 0.21 -16.34 8.51
C PRO A 4 1.64 -15.78 8.59
N ARG A 5 2.64 -16.58 8.97
CA ARG A 5 4.05 -16.18 8.95
C ARG A 5 4.62 -16.06 7.54
N ILE A 6 4.04 -16.74 6.54
CA ILE A 6 4.45 -16.61 5.13
C ILE A 6 4.01 -15.24 4.57
N ALA A 7 2.84 -14.74 4.99
CA ALA A 7 2.37 -13.41 4.61
C ALA A 7 3.27 -12.26 5.12
N TYR A 8 4.20 -12.55 6.04
CA TYR A 8 5.12 -11.55 6.58
C TYR A 8 6.43 -11.42 5.78
N ASN A 9 6.69 -12.33 4.86
CA ASN A 9 7.87 -12.26 3.99
C ASN A 9 7.41 -12.13 2.54
N ILE A 10 7.60 -10.95 1.98
CA ILE A 10 7.19 -10.64 0.60
C ILE A 10 7.91 -11.50 -0.43
N ASP A 11 9.16 -11.85 -0.18
CA ASP A 11 9.89 -12.73 -1.08
C ASP A 11 9.26 -14.12 -1.08
N ASN A 12 8.80 -14.59 0.09
CA ASN A 12 8.07 -15.85 0.20
C ASN A 12 6.67 -15.73 -0.43
N LEU A 13 5.94 -14.63 -0.20
CA LEU A 13 4.65 -14.39 -0.85
C LEU A 13 4.80 -14.30 -2.38
N TYR A 14 5.82 -13.59 -2.85
CA TYR A 14 6.13 -13.49 -4.27
C TYR A 14 6.55 -14.85 -4.85
N GLN A 15 7.41 -15.60 -4.16
CA GLN A 15 7.81 -16.94 -4.58
C GLN A 15 6.64 -17.92 -4.51
N ASP A 16 5.79 -17.81 -3.50
CA ASP A 16 4.59 -18.63 -3.39
C ASP A 16 3.61 -18.30 -4.52
N ILE A 17 3.35 -17.02 -4.83
CA ILE A 17 2.54 -16.62 -5.98
C ILE A 17 3.19 -17.07 -7.29
N LYS A 18 4.51 -16.93 -7.45
CA LYS A 18 5.23 -17.38 -8.63
C LYS A 18 5.19 -18.91 -8.76
N ASN A 19 5.42 -19.63 -7.67
CA ASN A 19 5.33 -21.09 -7.64
C ASN A 19 3.90 -21.59 -7.89
N VAL A 20 2.89 -20.78 -7.48
CA VAL A 20 1.47 -20.99 -7.79
C VAL A 20 1.24 -20.97 -9.29
N THR A 21 1.70 -19.94 -9.97
CA THR A 21 1.46 -19.74 -11.40
C THR A 21 2.29 -20.74 -12.26
N GLU A 22 3.50 -21.09 -11.85
CA GLU A 22 4.40 -21.96 -12.60
C GLU A 22 4.14 -23.48 -12.37
N ALA A 23 3.69 -23.89 -11.18
CA ALA A 23 3.55 -25.31 -10.80
C ALA A 23 2.11 -25.85 -10.86
N GLY A 24 1.14 -25.05 -11.29
CA GLY A 24 -0.27 -25.44 -11.27
C GLY A 24 -0.72 -25.80 -9.86
N PHE A 25 -0.83 -24.86 -9.03
CA PHE A 25 -1.09 -24.89 -7.58
C PHE A 25 -2.39 -25.56 -7.18
N LYS A 26 -2.54 -26.79 -7.54
CA LYS A 26 -3.79 -27.55 -7.35
C LYS A 26 -4.06 -28.00 -5.92
N TRP A 27 -3.09 -28.00 -5.03
CA TRP A 27 -3.33 -28.61 -3.70
C TRP A 27 -3.37 -27.65 -2.51
N TYR A 28 -2.73 -26.47 -2.57
CA TYR A 28 -2.82 -25.45 -1.52
C TYR A 28 -4.06 -24.57 -1.64
N TRP A 29 -4.53 -24.39 -2.85
CA TRP A 29 -5.54 -23.42 -3.20
C TRP A 29 -6.67 -24.02 -4.03
N ASN A 30 -7.04 -25.22 -3.72
CA ASN A 30 -8.15 -25.92 -4.39
C ASN A 30 -9.49 -25.17 -4.26
N ASP A 31 -9.43 -23.98 -3.64
CA ASP A 31 -10.54 -23.08 -3.38
C ASP A 31 -10.06 -21.66 -3.62
N GLY A 32 -10.17 -21.22 -4.89
CA GLY A 32 -9.85 -19.83 -5.27
C GLY A 32 -10.65 -18.81 -4.47
N ASP A 33 -11.86 -19.16 -4.06
CA ASP A 33 -12.69 -18.33 -3.20
C ASP A 33 -12.09 -18.19 -1.80
N ARG A 34 -11.42 -19.18 -1.29
CA ARG A 34 -10.76 -19.11 0.01
C ARG A 34 -9.58 -18.15 0.01
N PHE A 35 -8.75 -18.16 -1.02
CA PHE A 35 -7.63 -17.21 -1.17
C PHE A 35 -8.15 -15.78 -1.33
N LYS A 36 -9.12 -15.61 -2.22
CA LYS A 36 -9.81 -14.34 -2.45
C LYS A 36 -10.38 -13.79 -1.14
N ASN A 37 -11.06 -14.62 -0.35
CA ASN A 37 -11.62 -14.23 0.94
C ASN A 37 -10.54 -13.88 1.97
N ILE A 38 -9.39 -14.56 1.97
CA ILE A 38 -8.26 -14.21 2.84
C ILE A 38 -7.70 -12.84 2.46
N ILE A 39 -7.52 -12.56 1.16
CA ILE A 39 -7.02 -11.27 0.67
C ILE A 39 -8.06 -10.17 0.93
N ILE A 40 -9.33 -10.40 0.62
CA ILE A 40 -10.42 -9.47 0.91
C ILE A 40 -10.46 -9.16 2.41
N ASN A 41 -10.48 -10.19 3.25
CA ASN A 41 -10.51 -10.02 4.71
C ASN A 41 -9.24 -9.33 5.23
N TYR A 42 -8.09 -9.49 4.58
CA TYR A 42 -6.87 -8.79 4.95
C TYR A 42 -6.98 -7.29 4.69
N PHE A 43 -7.57 -6.87 3.58
CA PHE A 43 -7.67 -5.46 3.21
C PHE A 43 -8.93 -4.78 3.73
N ASP A 44 -10.02 -5.52 3.99
CA ASP A 44 -11.26 -4.96 4.54
C ASP A 44 -11.27 -4.91 6.07
N ASN A 45 -10.35 -5.60 6.74
CA ASN A 45 -10.34 -5.65 8.19
C ASN A 45 -9.51 -4.50 8.77
N GLU A 46 -10.18 -3.43 9.15
CA GLU A 46 -9.63 -2.20 9.72
C GLU A 46 -8.76 -2.39 10.98
N LYS A 47 -8.83 -3.56 11.62
CA LYS A 47 -8.13 -3.85 12.89
C LYS A 47 -6.79 -4.54 12.71
N ARG A 48 -6.28 -4.69 11.49
CA ARG A 48 -5.09 -5.50 11.26
C ARG A 48 -3.79 -4.76 11.47
N HIS A 49 -2.88 -5.50 12.07
CA HIS A 49 -1.51 -5.08 12.31
C HIS A 49 -0.82 -4.65 11.00
N TYR A 50 -0.28 -3.46 11.04
CA TYR A 50 0.57 -2.89 10.02
C TYR A 50 1.73 -3.85 9.68
N ASN A 51 1.61 -4.58 8.59
CA ASN A 51 2.71 -5.37 8.05
C ASN A 51 3.43 -4.58 6.97
N ARG A 52 4.59 -4.03 7.34
CA ARG A 52 5.38 -3.15 6.47
C ARG A 52 5.68 -3.78 5.11
N ASN A 53 6.04 -5.06 5.07
CA ASN A 53 6.45 -5.71 3.83
C ASN A 53 5.28 -5.91 2.87
N THR A 54 4.16 -6.43 3.37
CA THR A 54 2.95 -6.60 2.56
C THR A 54 2.42 -5.27 2.05
N ILE A 55 2.34 -4.27 2.91
CA ILE A 55 1.87 -2.93 2.55
C ILE A 55 2.80 -2.30 1.51
N LYS A 56 4.11 -2.37 1.71
CA LYS A 56 5.09 -1.85 0.75
C LYS A 56 4.92 -2.50 -0.62
N PHE A 57 4.70 -3.82 -0.67
CA PHE A 57 4.48 -4.53 -1.92
C PHE A 57 3.18 -4.09 -2.62
N VAL A 58 2.08 -3.97 -1.87
CA VAL A 58 0.81 -3.49 -2.42
C VAL A 58 0.94 -2.08 -2.98
N LEU A 59 1.57 -1.17 -2.24
CA LEU A 59 1.80 0.21 -2.69
C LEU A 59 2.72 0.27 -3.92
N TRP A 60 3.72 -0.61 -3.99
CA TRP A 60 4.60 -0.75 -5.15
C TRP A 60 3.84 -1.20 -6.41
N GLN A 61 2.99 -2.21 -6.27
CA GLN A 61 2.18 -2.69 -7.40
C GLN A 61 1.10 -1.68 -7.79
N TYR A 62 0.53 -0.98 -6.81
CA TYR A 62 -0.41 0.10 -7.08
C TYR A 62 0.24 1.23 -7.87
N GLU A 63 1.44 1.68 -7.49
CA GLU A 63 2.23 2.65 -8.26
C GLU A 63 2.47 2.17 -9.69
N ASN A 64 2.90 0.92 -9.86
CA ASN A 64 3.12 0.34 -11.19
C ASN A 64 1.84 0.31 -12.04
N SER A 65 0.71 0.00 -11.43
CA SER A 65 -0.59 0.01 -12.11
C SER A 65 -0.99 1.41 -12.60
N LEU A 66 -0.73 2.44 -11.79
CA LEU A 66 -0.99 3.83 -12.16
C LEU A 66 -0.07 4.29 -13.31
N ARG A 67 1.21 3.89 -13.30
CA ARG A 67 2.16 4.18 -14.38
C ARG A 67 1.70 3.59 -15.71
N LEU A 68 1.27 2.35 -15.71
CA LEU A 68 0.72 1.68 -16.89
C LEU A 68 -0.56 2.39 -17.39
N LYS A 69 -1.48 2.69 -16.48
CA LYS A 69 -2.75 3.35 -16.80
C LYS A 69 -2.55 4.74 -17.40
N ASN A 70 -1.65 5.50 -16.82
CA ASN A 70 -1.41 6.89 -17.22
C ASN A 70 -0.41 7.02 -18.37
N ARG A 71 0.15 5.91 -18.86
CA ARG A 71 1.25 5.89 -19.83
C ARG A 71 2.43 6.79 -19.42
N SER A 72 2.65 6.93 -18.12
CA SER A 72 3.59 7.89 -17.53
C SER A 72 5.02 7.36 -17.39
N GLY A 73 5.36 6.30 -18.13
CA GLY A 73 6.74 5.80 -18.17
C GLY A 73 6.88 4.31 -17.85
N ALA A 74 8.13 3.90 -17.64
CA ALA A 74 8.47 2.53 -17.27
C ALA A 74 7.98 2.17 -15.87
N LEU A 75 7.78 0.88 -15.63
CA LEU A 75 7.57 0.36 -14.28
C LEU A 75 8.71 0.76 -13.36
N LEU A 76 8.44 0.79 -12.07
CA LEU A 76 9.50 0.96 -11.08
C LEU A 76 10.52 -0.17 -11.21
N ASP A 77 11.78 0.20 -11.20
CA ASP A 77 12.88 -0.77 -11.25
C ASP A 77 12.87 -1.61 -9.96
N LYS A 78 12.68 -2.93 -10.12
CA LYS A 78 12.62 -3.89 -9.01
C LYS A 78 13.89 -3.88 -8.15
N ASP A 79 15.05 -3.56 -8.73
CA ASP A 79 16.32 -3.52 -8.00
C ASP A 79 16.36 -2.33 -7.02
N LEU A 80 15.52 -1.32 -7.25
CA LEU A 80 15.33 -0.19 -6.35
C LEU A 80 14.26 -0.43 -5.27
N TYR A 81 13.58 -1.59 -5.27
CA TYR A 81 12.52 -1.88 -4.29
C TYR A 81 12.96 -1.62 -2.85
N ASN A 82 14.17 -2.03 -2.49
CA ASN A 82 14.69 -1.86 -1.14
C ASN A 82 15.05 -0.42 -0.76
N SER A 83 15.22 0.47 -1.75
CA SER A 83 15.49 1.89 -1.52
C SER A 83 14.23 2.70 -1.17
N TYR A 84 13.05 2.11 -1.37
CA TYR A 84 11.79 2.73 -1.01
C TYR A 84 11.36 2.34 0.41
N THR A 85 10.66 3.26 1.05
CA THR A 85 10.08 3.12 2.39
C THR A 85 8.61 3.49 2.35
N ILE A 86 7.88 3.16 3.42
CA ILE A 86 6.50 3.62 3.61
C ILE A 86 6.54 4.94 4.37
N GLU A 87 5.86 5.91 3.82
CA GLU A 87 5.58 7.22 4.40
C GLU A 87 4.13 7.30 4.87
N HIS A 88 3.91 7.93 6.03
CA HIS A 88 2.58 8.31 6.49
C HIS A 88 2.28 9.74 5.99
N ILE A 89 1.25 9.90 5.18
CA ILE A 89 0.83 11.19 4.65
C ILE A 89 0.47 12.12 5.82
N LYS A 90 -0.43 11.70 6.72
CA LYS A 90 -0.52 12.23 8.08
C LYS A 90 0.45 11.45 8.97
N PRO A 91 1.44 12.11 9.59
CA PRO A 91 2.52 11.42 10.30
C PRO A 91 2.03 10.67 11.54
N GLN A 92 2.78 9.64 11.96
CA GLN A 92 2.43 8.88 13.16
C GLN A 92 2.57 9.73 14.45
N ASN A 93 3.57 10.59 14.48
CA ASN A 93 3.88 11.45 15.62
C ASN A 93 4.03 12.89 15.12
N PRO A 94 2.92 13.59 14.85
CA PRO A 94 2.97 14.96 14.37
C PRO A 94 3.60 15.89 15.40
N THR A 95 4.30 16.92 14.91
CA THR A 95 4.95 17.93 15.76
C THR A 95 4.05 19.14 16.02
N ASP A 96 2.99 19.31 15.23
CA ASP A 96 2.20 20.52 15.14
C ASP A 96 0.67 20.29 15.07
N GLU A 97 0.24 19.06 15.27
CA GLU A 97 -1.18 18.70 15.37
C GLU A 97 -1.37 17.55 16.38
N GLU A 98 -2.55 17.47 16.95
CA GLU A 98 -2.95 16.36 17.80
C GLU A 98 -4.04 15.52 17.12
N TYR A 99 -3.96 14.20 17.27
CA TYR A 99 -4.95 13.28 16.75
C TYR A 99 -5.81 12.74 17.89
N SER A 100 -7.11 12.63 17.61
CA SER A 100 -8.02 11.89 18.48
C SER A 100 -7.60 10.41 18.59
N GLU A 101 -7.97 9.74 19.67
CA GLU A 101 -7.77 8.29 19.80
C GLU A 101 -8.49 7.53 18.68
N GLU A 102 -9.66 7.99 18.28
CA GLU A 102 -10.43 7.43 17.18
C GLU A 102 -9.67 7.48 15.87
N PHE A 103 -9.08 8.64 15.52
CA PHE A 103 -8.24 8.78 14.33
C PHE A 103 -7.04 7.83 14.37
N ARG A 104 -6.32 7.79 15.49
CA ARG A 104 -5.16 6.91 15.66
C ARG A 104 -5.51 5.44 15.46
N LYS A 105 -6.66 5.02 15.97
CA LYS A 105 -7.12 3.64 15.92
C LYS A 105 -7.64 3.24 14.54
N ASN A 106 -8.38 4.12 13.87
CA ASN A 106 -9.18 3.75 12.70
C ASN A 106 -8.57 4.22 11.38
N PHE A 107 -7.78 5.30 11.36
CA PHE A 107 -7.33 5.93 10.10
C PHE A 107 -5.83 5.97 9.91
N LEU A 108 -5.06 6.11 10.97
CA LEU A 108 -3.62 6.37 10.91
C LEU A 108 -2.86 5.30 10.10
N GLN A 109 -3.26 4.04 10.25
CA GLN A 109 -2.59 2.89 9.62
C GLN A 109 -3.31 2.37 8.36
N LEU A 110 -4.37 3.03 7.91
CA LEU A 110 -5.04 2.63 6.66
C LEU A 110 -4.14 2.86 5.45
N LEU A 111 -4.26 1.99 4.44
CA LEU A 111 -3.53 2.13 3.15
C LEU A 111 -3.71 3.53 2.54
N GLY A 112 -4.87 4.15 2.75
CA GLY A 112 -5.14 5.51 2.29
C GLY A 112 -4.17 6.54 2.86
N ASN A 113 -3.69 6.35 4.08
CA ASN A 113 -2.72 7.24 4.72
C ASN A 113 -1.25 6.87 4.44
N LEU A 114 -1.00 5.85 3.63
CA LEU A 114 0.33 5.31 3.39
C LEU A 114 0.75 5.50 1.93
N ALA A 115 2.00 5.89 1.71
CA ALA A 115 2.56 6.08 0.38
C ALA A 115 4.00 5.58 0.32
N LEU A 116 4.53 5.36 -0.89
CA LEU A 116 5.94 5.06 -1.09
C LEU A 116 6.75 6.35 -1.18
N LEU A 117 7.91 6.35 -0.57
CA LEU A 117 8.95 7.34 -0.80
C LEU A 117 10.33 6.69 -0.81
N THR A 118 11.29 7.32 -1.47
CA THR A 118 12.70 6.96 -1.25
C THR A 118 13.10 7.32 0.19
N GLN A 119 14.08 6.63 0.72
CA GLN A 119 14.56 6.88 2.08
C GLN A 119 15.01 8.34 2.26
N SER A 120 15.66 8.93 1.25
CA SER A 120 16.08 10.33 1.26
C SER A 120 14.90 11.31 1.34
N GLN A 121 13.85 11.07 0.57
CA GLN A 121 12.64 11.89 0.60
C GLN A 121 11.91 11.74 1.95
N ASN A 122 11.76 10.51 2.44
CA ASN A 122 11.11 10.24 3.71
C ASN A 122 11.78 10.98 4.88
N SER A 123 13.10 11.04 4.89
CA SER A 123 13.85 11.82 5.90
C SER A 123 13.55 13.33 5.85
N LYS A 124 13.28 13.87 4.66
CA LYS A 124 12.89 15.29 4.50
C LYS A 124 11.46 15.56 4.96
N PHE A 125 10.57 14.60 4.77
CA PHE A 125 9.16 14.72 5.16
C PHE A 125 8.99 14.66 6.67
N GLY A 126 9.59 13.68 7.32
CA GLY A 126 9.59 13.53 8.78
C GLY A 126 8.16 13.57 9.36
N ASN A 127 8.02 14.18 10.54
CA ASN A 127 6.76 14.27 11.27
C ASN A 127 5.95 15.55 10.98
N LYS A 128 6.22 16.19 9.84
CA LYS A 128 5.48 17.39 9.43
C LYS A 128 4.01 17.08 9.14
N SER A 129 3.11 18.03 9.42
CA SER A 129 1.70 17.95 9.02
C SER A 129 1.53 17.86 7.50
N PHE A 130 0.34 17.49 7.06
CA PHE A 130 -0.01 17.41 5.64
C PHE A 130 0.31 18.70 4.89
N ASP A 131 -0.10 19.85 5.44
CA ASP A 131 0.09 21.16 4.81
C ASP A 131 1.58 21.46 4.57
N LYS A 132 2.43 21.14 5.55
CA LYS A 132 3.89 21.32 5.41
C LYS A 132 4.55 20.30 4.48
N LYS A 133 3.93 19.16 4.25
CA LYS A 133 4.39 18.15 3.29
C LYS A 133 3.90 18.43 1.88
N SER A 134 2.82 19.19 1.70
CA SER A 134 2.16 19.40 0.42
C SER A 134 3.11 19.93 -0.65
N GLU A 135 3.99 20.87 -0.31
CA GLU A 135 5.02 21.38 -1.21
C GLU A 135 6.03 20.30 -1.62
N LEU A 136 6.43 19.45 -0.67
CA LEU A 136 7.39 18.37 -0.90
C LEU A 136 6.79 17.25 -1.79
N PHE A 137 5.46 17.09 -1.77
CA PHE A 137 4.79 16.13 -2.64
C PHE A 137 4.92 16.51 -4.13
N GLN A 138 5.09 17.79 -4.45
CA GLN A 138 5.26 18.25 -5.84
C GLN A 138 6.55 17.68 -6.47
N ASP A 139 7.60 17.50 -5.69
CA ASP A 139 8.90 17.00 -6.15
C ASP A 139 8.95 15.47 -6.31
N THR A 140 7.84 14.79 -6.04
CA THR A 140 7.80 13.32 -6.07
C THR A 140 7.41 12.83 -7.45
N ALA A 141 8.28 12.02 -8.07
CA ALA A 141 8.05 11.46 -9.42
C ALA A 141 7.08 10.26 -9.45
N LEU A 142 6.50 9.86 -8.30
CA LEU A 142 5.57 8.74 -8.22
C LEU A 142 4.17 9.17 -8.66
N SER A 143 3.54 8.36 -9.51
CA SER A 143 2.19 8.60 -10.03
C SER A 143 1.11 8.62 -8.95
N SER A 144 1.29 7.81 -7.90
CA SER A 144 0.37 7.76 -6.77
C SER A 144 0.29 9.07 -5.98
N TYR A 145 1.27 9.95 -6.12
CA TYR A 145 1.22 11.28 -5.48
C TYR A 145 0.32 12.28 -6.22
N THR A 146 -0.09 12.02 -7.46
CA THR A 146 -1.09 12.84 -8.13
C THR A 146 -2.39 12.90 -7.33
N GLU A 147 -2.82 11.77 -6.76
CA GLU A 147 -4.02 11.69 -5.93
C GLU A 147 -3.92 12.53 -4.63
N ILE A 148 -2.69 12.76 -4.15
CA ILE A 148 -2.41 13.48 -2.90
C ILE A 148 -2.25 14.98 -3.17
N ARG A 149 -1.54 15.34 -4.25
CA ARG A 149 -1.25 16.73 -4.64
C ARG A 149 -2.50 17.55 -4.96
N GLU A 150 -3.54 16.88 -5.47
CA GLU A 150 -4.81 17.52 -5.84
C GLU A 150 -5.68 17.86 -4.63
N LYS A 151 -5.26 17.47 -3.43
CA LYS A 151 -6.05 17.68 -2.21
C LYS A 151 -5.51 18.86 -1.40
N ASN A 152 -6.44 19.72 -0.95
CA ASN A 152 -6.11 20.82 -0.06
C ASN A 152 -6.02 20.41 1.41
N GLN A 153 -6.53 19.24 1.74
CA GLN A 153 -6.55 18.67 3.09
C GLN A 153 -6.44 17.15 3.01
N TRP A 154 -6.04 16.53 4.12
CA TRP A 154 -5.94 15.08 4.24
C TRP A 154 -6.64 14.62 5.52
N THR A 155 -7.95 14.43 5.43
CA THR A 155 -8.84 14.04 6.52
C THR A 155 -9.19 12.55 6.46
N GLU A 156 -10.03 12.11 7.37
CA GLU A 156 -10.57 10.75 7.39
C GLU A 156 -11.25 10.38 6.06
N THR A 157 -11.89 11.37 5.42
CA THR A 157 -12.58 11.16 4.14
C THR A 157 -11.58 10.84 3.02
N GLU A 158 -10.53 11.63 2.84
CA GLU A 158 -9.51 11.40 1.82
C GLU A 158 -8.78 10.08 2.07
N ILE A 159 -8.50 9.79 3.35
CA ILE A 159 -7.88 8.53 3.76
C ILE A 159 -8.78 7.33 3.40
N ALA A 160 -10.07 7.39 3.74
CA ALA A 160 -11.01 6.31 3.49
C ALA A 160 -11.22 6.07 1.98
N GLU A 161 -11.40 7.15 1.19
CA GLU A 161 -11.54 7.06 -0.26
C GLU A 161 -10.31 6.43 -0.93
N ARG A 162 -9.10 6.87 -0.53
CA ARG A 162 -7.87 6.32 -1.09
C ARG A 162 -7.63 4.89 -0.61
N HIS A 163 -7.96 4.58 0.66
CA HIS A 163 -7.90 3.23 1.18
C HIS A 163 -8.77 2.28 0.35
N LYS A 164 -10.00 2.69 0.05
CA LYS A 164 -10.90 1.90 -0.81
C LYS A 164 -10.29 1.66 -2.19
N ARG A 165 -9.75 2.68 -2.85
CA ARG A 165 -9.14 2.52 -4.19
C ARG A 165 -7.98 1.53 -4.18
N ILE A 166 -7.07 1.63 -3.18
CA ILE A 166 -5.91 0.73 -3.08
C ILE A 166 -6.37 -0.69 -2.71
N SER A 167 -7.37 -0.83 -1.84
CA SER A 167 -7.93 -2.12 -1.46
C SER A 167 -8.62 -2.81 -2.64
N ASP A 168 -9.41 -2.08 -3.40
CA ASP A 168 -10.07 -2.60 -4.61
C ASP A 168 -9.03 -3.04 -5.67
N PHE A 169 -7.97 -2.24 -5.85
CA PHE A 169 -6.83 -2.63 -6.67
C PHE A 169 -6.18 -3.92 -6.18
N ALA A 170 -5.88 -4.02 -4.88
CA ALA A 170 -5.23 -5.18 -4.31
C ALA A 170 -6.09 -6.45 -4.47
N LYS A 171 -7.39 -6.35 -4.23
CA LYS A 171 -8.34 -7.45 -4.45
C LYS A 171 -8.31 -7.94 -5.89
N LEU A 172 -8.33 -7.02 -6.85
CA LEU A 172 -8.27 -7.35 -8.27
C LEU A 172 -6.92 -7.92 -8.68
N TYR A 173 -5.81 -7.36 -8.16
CA TYR A 173 -4.46 -7.79 -8.46
C TYR A 173 -4.19 -9.22 -7.98
N PHE A 174 -4.73 -9.57 -6.81
CA PHE A 174 -4.62 -10.90 -6.23
C PHE A 174 -5.79 -11.83 -6.58
N ASP A 175 -6.70 -11.42 -7.45
CA ASP A 175 -7.79 -12.28 -7.91
C ASP A 175 -7.24 -13.34 -8.87
N THR A 176 -7.10 -14.56 -8.37
CA THR A 176 -6.59 -15.72 -9.13
C THR A 176 -7.69 -16.48 -9.86
N THR A 177 -8.94 -16.02 -9.83
CA THR A 177 -10.07 -16.74 -10.43
C THR A 177 -10.07 -16.71 -11.96
N ASN A 178 -9.21 -15.88 -12.56
CA ASN A 178 -9.09 -15.70 -14.02
C ASN A 178 -7.77 -16.23 -14.62
N ILE A 179 -7.02 -17.07 -13.86
CA ILE A 179 -5.79 -17.72 -14.33
C ILE A 179 -6.06 -19.16 -14.73
#